data_3fc1935764950a45aa5248343b756058
#
_entry.id   3fc1935764950a45aa5248343b756058
#
_cell.length_a   1.000
_cell.length_b   1.000
_cell.length_c   1.000
_cell.angle_alpha   90.00
_cell.angle_beta   90.00
_cell.angle_gamma   90.00
#
_symmetry.space_group_name_H-M   'P 1'
#
loop_
_entity.id
_entity.type
_entity.pdbx_description
1 polymer ?
#
loop_
_entity_poly.entity_id
_entity_poly.type
_entity_poly.pdbx_seq_one_letter_code
_entity_poly.pdbx_strand_id
1 'polypeptide(L)'
;MSNGEIDRKIAVIFVTDVVGYSKHMEKDENATLDSYDESYKILQKVLNKYKGAIFNTAGDSVLAEFPSAVNAVECGVNFQKEIQKRNSSDDTAVKLEFRVGINMGDVVEKDGNLLGDGVNIAARLEALAQPGGISISKSVYDLVAPKTKISFNDLGIQKVKQNEFHVFDVLLDPSQKRKLKTASKTNIAVLGPIAAVLIIGLVGILYFYSDVWNSETESKTKVLTSDKPSVLIMPFENHTGNENNDFIGVGITSNLISTLSQNEQLLIPSRNTGKFIQENELMDEEIKGTYGIQYILRGDVQGGEGNFRITVQMSDLSKNETIWSNIYDFKDNKDIFEIQDELALSILSQFQIEFRSGGIHQDISRNPEVYKKHIYAEAAFQGKTVEGTQKAEKLWREAIALEPDNSRLTLMLGWIHWRKVTLGLSKNPKEDMQIAYDYAFESMQANPEWAPSMTLVGLIELFSGKHDVACARIPKLLEVSKTSSEIGLSALVVHSCGDLESAITSYERVFSINPHHTAAFRYMYAHALTEKGDYEKAIEYSKAQLTKKHNWTGVDQTLYMLLAYIYKKQGNEKLAKEMFEMQRSIDGKGKTAERIHKEFISRKDKAYLDDIIETLKPYGLPDK
;
A
#
# COMPACT_ATOMS: atom_id res chain seq x y z
N MET A 1 30.96 13.68 -24.58
CA MET A 1 29.85 12.93 -25.19
C MET A 1 30.28 11.47 -25.17
N SER A 2 30.02 10.76 -24.10
CA SER A 2 30.15 9.30 -24.04
C SER A 2 28.76 8.77 -23.82
N ASN A 3 28.24 8.02 -24.81
CA ASN A 3 27.09 7.15 -24.62
C ASN A 3 27.37 6.33 -23.35
N GLY A 4 26.59 6.46 -22.32
CA GLY A 4 26.64 5.59 -21.16
C GLY A 4 26.21 4.19 -21.62
N GLU A 5 27.19 3.39 -22.02
CA GLU A 5 27.02 1.96 -22.23
C GLU A 5 26.60 1.37 -20.90
N ILE A 6 25.41 0.78 -20.86
CA ILE A 6 24.93 0.02 -19.71
C ILE A 6 25.84 -1.21 -19.62
N ASP A 7 26.76 -1.22 -18.66
CA ASP A 7 27.69 -2.33 -18.49
C ASP A 7 26.97 -3.48 -17.75
N ARG A 8 26.65 -4.54 -18.49
CA ARG A 8 26.04 -5.77 -17.97
C ARG A 8 27.11 -6.79 -17.68
N LYS A 9 27.04 -7.37 -16.48
CA LYS A 9 27.96 -8.43 -16.07
C LYS A 9 27.22 -9.53 -15.30
N ILE A 10 27.81 -10.73 -15.29
CA ILE A 10 27.39 -11.78 -14.36
C ILE A 10 28.15 -11.57 -13.05
N ALA A 11 27.43 -11.42 -11.95
CA ALA A 11 28.01 -11.23 -10.62
C ALA A 11 27.48 -12.24 -9.61
N VAL A 12 28.28 -12.54 -8.60
CA VAL A 12 27.85 -13.30 -7.42
C VAL A 12 27.47 -12.30 -6.35
N ILE A 13 26.20 -12.27 -6.01
CA ILE A 13 25.59 -11.33 -5.07
C ILE A 13 25.37 -12.02 -3.74
N PHE A 14 25.82 -11.38 -2.69
CA PHE A 14 25.63 -11.76 -1.30
C PHE A 14 24.78 -10.69 -0.62
N VAL A 15 23.70 -11.10 0.02
CA VAL A 15 22.80 -10.23 0.80
C VAL A 15 22.72 -10.77 2.21
N THR A 16 22.82 -9.92 3.21
CA THR A 16 22.58 -10.28 4.61
C THR A 16 21.75 -9.23 5.30
N ASP A 17 20.91 -9.67 6.23
CA ASP A 17 19.94 -8.86 6.98
C ASP A 17 19.84 -9.35 8.44
N VAL A 18 19.47 -8.47 9.36
CA VAL A 18 19.29 -8.80 10.78
C VAL A 18 17.89 -9.32 11.05
N VAL A 19 17.78 -10.46 11.71
CA VAL A 19 16.48 -11.03 12.07
C VAL A 19 15.79 -10.18 13.14
N GLY A 20 14.66 -9.57 12.75
CA GLY A 20 13.83 -8.81 13.67
C GLY A 20 14.47 -7.52 14.21
N TYR A 21 15.32 -6.87 13.44
CA TYR A 21 16.03 -5.63 13.82
C TYR A 21 15.13 -4.59 14.47
N SER A 22 13.98 -4.27 13.86
CA SER A 22 13.02 -3.29 14.42
C SER A 22 12.54 -3.66 15.83
N LYS A 23 12.36 -4.95 16.14
CA LYS A 23 11.95 -5.40 17.49
C LYS A 23 13.06 -5.24 18.51
N HIS A 24 14.32 -5.40 18.10
CA HIS A 24 15.46 -5.16 18.96
C HIS A 24 15.62 -3.66 19.23
N MET A 25 15.45 -2.82 18.21
CA MET A 25 15.45 -1.35 18.31
C MET A 25 14.35 -0.82 19.26
N GLU A 26 13.14 -1.36 19.16
CA GLU A 26 12.02 -1.01 20.05
C GLU A 26 12.30 -1.38 21.51
N LYS A 27 13.09 -2.42 21.76
CA LYS A 27 13.39 -2.90 23.11
C LYS A 27 14.53 -2.13 23.78
N ASP A 28 15.61 -1.89 23.07
CA ASP A 28 16.79 -1.14 23.53
C ASP A 28 17.57 -0.64 22.30
N GLU A 29 17.36 0.61 21.94
CA GLU A 29 17.95 1.22 20.75
C GLU A 29 19.47 1.28 20.82
N ASN A 30 20.03 1.78 21.94
CA ASN A 30 21.47 1.96 22.09
C ASN A 30 22.22 0.62 22.10
N ALA A 31 21.77 -0.34 22.88
CA ALA A 31 22.40 -1.65 22.95
C ALA A 31 22.28 -2.41 21.61
N THR A 32 21.20 -2.18 20.84
CA THR A 32 21.01 -2.76 19.51
C THR A 32 21.96 -2.15 18.48
N LEU A 33 22.13 -0.83 18.48
CA LEU A 33 23.08 -0.13 17.61
C LEU A 33 24.52 -0.55 17.89
N ASP A 34 24.95 -0.59 19.16
CA ASP A 34 26.27 -1.06 19.54
C ASP A 34 26.53 -2.50 19.08
N SER A 35 25.53 -3.37 19.29
CA SER A 35 25.60 -4.78 18.85
C SER A 35 25.62 -4.94 17.34
N TYR A 36 24.92 -4.07 16.61
CA TYR A 36 24.98 -4.03 15.14
C TYR A 36 26.35 -3.56 14.65
N ASP A 37 26.90 -2.50 15.21
CA ASP A 37 28.22 -1.98 14.83
C ASP A 37 29.34 -3.01 15.03
N GLU A 38 29.29 -3.78 16.14
CA GLU A 38 30.23 -4.88 16.36
C GLU A 38 30.06 -5.98 15.32
N SER A 39 28.81 -6.36 15.03
CA SER A 39 28.50 -7.40 14.02
C SER A 39 28.90 -6.95 12.63
N TYR A 40 28.71 -5.67 12.30
CA TYR A 40 29.11 -5.07 11.03
C TYR A 40 30.65 -5.07 10.85
N LYS A 41 31.42 -4.79 11.92
CA LYS A 41 32.88 -4.91 11.90
C LYS A 41 33.34 -6.36 11.63
N ILE A 42 32.63 -7.33 12.21
CA ILE A 42 32.88 -8.76 11.91
C ILE A 42 32.60 -9.05 10.45
N LEU A 43 31.45 -8.58 9.93
CA LEU A 43 31.07 -8.77 8.51
C LEU A 43 32.14 -8.17 7.58
N GLN A 44 32.54 -6.92 7.79
CA GLN A 44 33.56 -6.25 6.97
C GLN A 44 34.88 -7.02 6.97
N LYS A 45 35.34 -7.50 8.14
CA LYS A 45 36.57 -8.30 8.26
C LYS A 45 36.48 -9.61 7.45
N VAL A 46 35.33 -10.27 7.50
CA VAL A 46 35.12 -11.55 6.79
C VAL A 46 34.97 -11.27 5.29
N LEU A 47 34.23 -10.26 4.87
CA LEU A 47 34.12 -9.85 3.46
C LEU A 47 35.49 -9.59 2.85
N ASN A 48 36.33 -8.79 3.50
CA ASN A 48 37.69 -8.48 3.04
C ASN A 48 38.56 -9.74 2.88
N LYS A 49 38.45 -10.70 3.83
CA LYS A 49 39.18 -11.97 3.77
C LYS A 49 38.85 -12.80 2.52
N TYR A 50 37.56 -12.78 2.12
CA TYR A 50 37.06 -13.56 0.98
C TYR A 50 36.89 -12.72 -0.32
N LYS A 51 37.45 -11.50 -0.35
CA LYS A 51 37.40 -10.57 -1.48
C LYS A 51 35.98 -10.14 -1.89
N GLY A 52 35.09 -10.02 -0.92
CA GLY A 52 33.76 -9.41 -1.11
C GLY A 52 33.85 -7.90 -1.07
N ALA A 53 33.19 -7.23 -1.99
CA ALA A 53 33.09 -5.77 -2.07
C ALA A 53 31.64 -5.32 -1.77
N ILE A 54 31.43 -4.53 -0.71
CA ILE A 54 30.13 -3.94 -0.43
C ILE A 54 29.83 -2.91 -1.51
N PHE A 55 28.67 -3.03 -2.16
CA PHE A 55 28.21 -2.06 -3.15
C PHE A 55 26.96 -1.31 -2.71
N ASN A 56 26.23 -1.79 -1.69
CA ASN A 56 25.08 -1.10 -1.13
C ASN A 56 24.80 -1.51 0.31
N THR A 57 24.16 -0.60 1.06
CA THR A 57 23.59 -0.86 2.40
C THR A 57 22.20 -0.24 2.47
N ALA A 58 21.21 -0.96 2.98
CA ALA A 58 19.84 -0.51 3.12
C ALA A 58 19.31 -0.86 4.52
N GLY A 59 19.34 0.13 5.44
CA GLY A 59 19.03 -0.11 6.86
C GLY A 59 20.04 -1.09 7.47
N ASP A 60 19.55 -2.21 7.98
CA ASP A 60 20.35 -3.30 8.57
C ASP A 60 20.82 -4.33 7.51
N SER A 61 20.39 -4.20 6.26
CA SER A 61 20.81 -5.07 5.16
C SER A 61 22.13 -4.61 4.54
N VAL A 62 23.03 -5.56 4.23
CA VAL A 62 24.30 -5.32 3.52
C VAL A 62 24.35 -6.17 2.26
N LEU A 63 24.68 -5.52 1.14
CA LEU A 63 24.80 -6.13 -0.17
C LEU A 63 26.26 -6.08 -0.64
N ALA A 64 26.81 -7.24 -1.01
CA ALA A 64 28.19 -7.35 -1.47
C ALA A 64 28.30 -8.19 -2.75
N GLU A 65 29.27 -7.82 -3.59
CA GLU A 65 29.67 -8.57 -4.79
C GLU A 65 30.90 -9.43 -4.50
N PHE A 66 30.94 -10.62 -5.09
CA PHE A 66 32.08 -11.50 -5.01
C PHE A 66 32.58 -11.95 -6.39
N PRO A 67 33.88 -12.09 -6.57
CA PRO A 67 34.46 -12.61 -7.82
C PRO A 67 34.25 -14.11 -7.98
N SER A 68 33.80 -14.84 -6.94
CA SER A 68 33.64 -16.29 -6.92
C SER A 68 32.49 -16.73 -6.02
N ALA A 69 31.66 -17.65 -6.52
CA ALA A 69 30.60 -18.26 -5.74
C ALA A 69 31.14 -19.05 -4.53
N VAL A 70 32.29 -19.69 -4.65
CA VAL A 70 32.95 -20.39 -3.55
C VAL A 70 33.33 -19.41 -2.45
N ASN A 71 33.96 -18.29 -2.82
CA ASN A 71 34.33 -17.25 -1.84
C ASN A 71 33.11 -16.67 -1.12
N ALA A 72 32.00 -16.42 -1.82
CA ALA A 72 30.78 -15.91 -1.26
C ALA A 72 30.17 -16.87 -0.22
N VAL A 73 30.09 -18.17 -0.54
CA VAL A 73 29.55 -19.19 0.38
C VAL A 73 30.46 -19.41 1.58
N GLU A 74 31.78 -19.49 1.38
CA GLU A 74 32.76 -19.62 2.49
C GLU A 74 32.73 -18.37 3.40
N CYS A 75 32.54 -17.17 2.81
CA CYS A 75 32.34 -15.94 3.55
C CYS A 75 31.10 -16.05 4.44
N GLY A 76 29.95 -16.44 3.87
CA GLY A 76 28.71 -16.62 4.63
C GLY A 76 28.86 -17.61 5.79
N VAL A 77 29.48 -18.76 5.54
CA VAL A 77 29.77 -19.78 6.59
C VAL A 77 30.65 -19.21 7.69
N ASN A 78 31.71 -18.48 7.34
CA ASN A 78 32.61 -17.90 8.32
C ASN A 78 31.93 -16.77 9.11
N PHE A 79 31.16 -15.92 8.43
CA PHE A 79 30.40 -14.86 9.08
C PHE A 79 29.43 -15.42 10.12
N GLN A 80 28.60 -16.40 9.75
CA GLN A 80 27.64 -17.00 10.68
C GLN A 80 28.34 -17.64 11.90
N LYS A 81 29.51 -18.29 11.71
CA LYS A 81 30.31 -18.86 12.81
C LYS A 81 30.85 -17.78 13.74
N GLU A 82 31.35 -16.67 13.22
CA GLU A 82 31.85 -15.56 14.04
C GLU A 82 30.72 -14.87 14.81
N ILE A 83 29.54 -14.71 14.20
CA ILE A 83 28.34 -14.19 14.90
C ILE A 83 27.88 -15.15 16.01
N GLN A 84 27.85 -16.47 15.75
CA GLN A 84 27.51 -17.44 16.79
C GLN A 84 28.51 -17.38 17.96
N LYS A 85 29.81 -17.26 17.66
CA LYS A 85 30.86 -17.12 18.69
C LYS A 85 30.67 -15.84 19.48
N ARG A 86 30.37 -14.69 18.83
CA ARG A 86 30.06 -13.42 19.51
C ARG A 86 28.85 -13.59 20.44
N ASN A 87 27.77 -14.16 19.91
CA ASN A 87 26.52 -14.33 20.65
C ASN A 87 26.61 -15.34 21.81
N SER A 88 27.65 -16.17 21.84
CA SER A 88 27.94 -17.12 22.94
C SER A 88 28.68 -16.46 24.10
N SER A 89 29.16 -15.22 23.99
CA SER A 89 29.78 -14.47 25.08
C SER A 89 28.71 -13.95 26.03
N ASP A 90 29.01 -14.00 27.33
CA ASP A 90 28.13 -13.47 28.39
C ASP A 90 28.09 -11.92 28.38
N ASP A 91 29.10 -11.28 27.82
CA ASP A 91 29.19 -9.81 27.68
C ASP A 91 28.35 -9.25 26.54
N THR A 92 27.69 -10.08 25.71
CA THR A 92 26.89 -9.63 24.58
C THR A 92 25.53 -9.12 25.03
N ALA A 93 25.34 -7.81 24.98
CA ALA A 93 24.11 -7.15 25.43
C ALA A 93 22.88 -7.54 24.59
N VAL A 94 23.00 -7.52 23.26
CA VAL A 94 21.96 -7.95 22.29
C VAL A 94 22.53 -9.00 21.35
N LYS A 95 21.91 -10.19 21.32
CA LYS A 95 22.29 -11.30 20.45
C LYS A 95 21.58 -11.17 19.10
N LEU A 96 22.25 -10.58 18.11
CA LEU A 96 21.71 -10.42 16.77
C LEU A 96 21.96 -11.67 15.94
N GLU A 97 20.95 -12.16 15.26
CA GLU A 97 21.03 -13.22 14.27
C GLU A 97 20.90 -12.65 12.87
N PHE A 98 21.62 -13.22 11.93
CA PHE A 98 21.63 -12.77 10.54
C PHE A 98 21.12 -13.86 9.61
N ARG A 99 20.44 -13.48 8.53
CA ARG A 99 20.14 -14.34 7.40
C ARG A 99 21.05 -13.98 6.25
N VAL A 100 21.40 -14.96 5.43
CA VAL A 100 22.24 -14.74 4.25
C VAL A 100 21.61 -15.38 3.04
N GLY A 101 21.53 -14.63 1.93
CA GLY A 101 21.13 -15.09 0.60
C GLY A 101 22.24 -14.90 -0.41
N ILE A 102 22.55 -15.92 -1.23
CA ILE A 102 23.59 -15.83 -2.24
C ILE A 102 23.07 -16.32 -3.59
N ASN A 103 23.20 -15.47 -4.60
CA ASN A 103 22.82 -15.78 -5.98
C ASN A 103 23.93 -15.40 -6.96
N MET A 104 23.91 -16.03 -8.13
CA MET A 104 24.71 -15.61 -9.27
C MET A 104 23.76 -15.33 -10.44
N GLY A 105 23.85 -14.14 -10.99
CA GLY A 105 22.97 -13.71 -12.07
C GLY A 105 23.44 -12.46 -12.79
N ASP A 106 22.66 -12.06 -13.79
CA ASP A 106 22.90 -10.86 -14.58
C ASP A 106 22.59 -9.61 -13.75
N VAL A 107 23.52 -8.65 -13.80
CA VAL A 107 23.39 -7.36 -13.12
C VAL A 107 23.87 -6.22 -14.00
N VAL A 108 23.36 -5.05 -13.75
CA VAL A 108 23.78 -3.79 -14.35
C VAL A 108 24.54 -3.00 -13.31
N GLU A 109 25.75 -2.55 -13.65
CA GLU A 109 26.51 -1.62 -12.82
C GLU A 109 26.15 -0.18 -13.19
N LYS A 110 25.70 0.58 -12.20
CA LYS A 110 25.39 2.01 -12.34
C LYS A 110 25.80 2.75 -11.08
N ASP A 111 26.63 3.76 -11.23
CA ASP A 111 27.09 4.65 -10.14
C ASP A 111 27.69 3.89 -8.94
N GLY A 112 28.43 2.81 -9.22
CA GLY A 112 29.05 1.94 -8.20
C GLY A 112 28.07 1.00 -7.49
N ASN A 113 26.80 0.96 -7.91
CA ASN A 113 25.77 0.08 -7.40
C ASN A 113 25.45 -1.03 -8.42
N LEU A 114 24.99 -2.19 -7.95
CA LEU A 114 24.54 -3.28 -8.81
C LEU A 114 23.02 -3.41 -8.75
N LEU A 115 22.39 -3.43 -9.90
CA LEU A 115 20.93 -3.52 -10.08
C LEU A 115 20.58 -4.72 -10.96
N GLY A 116 19.40 -5.27 -10.83
CA GLY A 116 18.87 -6.32 -11.70
C GLY A 116 18.39 -7.58 -10.97
N ASP A 117 17.93 -8.57 -11.74
CA ASP A 117 17.34 -9.80 -11.20
C ASP A 117 18.31 -10.59 -10.32
N GLY A 118 19.63 -10.54 -10.62
CA GLY A 118 20.66 -11.16 -9.81
C GLY A 118 20.61 -10.72 -8.35
N VAL A 119 20.41 -9.41 -8.10
CA VAL A 119 20.32 -8.81 -6.77
C VAL A 119 18.98 -9.17 -6.10
N ASN A 120 17.89 -9.06 -6.85
CA ASN A 120 16.55 -9.35 -6.34
C ASN A 120 16.39 -10.81 -5.89
N ILE A 121 16.97 -11.76 -6.64
CA ILE A 121 16.96 -13.18 -6.27
C ILE A 121 17.79 -13.41 -5.01
N ALA A 122 18.96 -12.78 -4.85
CA ALA A 122 19.78 -12.89 -3.65
C ALA A 122 19.04 -12.39 -2.39
N ALA A 123 18.33 -11.26 -2.48
CA ALA A 123 17.50 -10.75 -1.39
C ALA A 123 16.33 -11.69 -1.04
N ARG A 124 15.71 -12.32 -2.05
CA ARG A 124 14.66 -13.33 -1.81
C ARG A 124 15.19 -14.61 -1.15
N LEU A 125 16.40 -15.04 -1.49
CA LEU A 125 17.06 -16.17 -0.85
C LEU A 125 17.42 -15.85 0.61
N GLU A 126 17.86 -14.62 0.88
CA GLU A 126 18.07 -14.14 2.24
C GLU A 126 16.77 -14.27 3.06
N ALA A 127 15.63 -13.77 2.55
CA ALA A 127 14.35 -13.86 3.24
C ALA A 127 13.86 -15.29 3.50
N LEU A 128 14.29 -16.28 2.67
CA LEU A 128 14.01 -17.70 2.86
C LEU A 128 14.94 -18.38 3.86
N ALA A 129 16.10 -17.80 4.13
CA ALA A 129 17.07 -18.37 5.06
C ALA A 129 16.53 -18.39 6.49
N GLN A 130 16.91 -19.42 7.27
CA GLN A 130 16.63 -19.45 8.70
C GLN A 130 17.47 -18.41 9.46
N PRO A 131 17.04 -17.94 10.64
CA PRO A 131 17.91 -17.20 11.54
C PRO A 131 19.25 -17.93 11.75
N GLY A 132 20.36 -17.22 11.54
CA GLY A 132 21.69 -17.81 11.56
C GLY A 132 22.03 -18.70 10.35
N GLY A 133 21.17 -18.75 9.32
CA GLY A 133 21.30 -19.63 8.16
C GLY A 133 21.76 -18.92 6.88
N ILE A 134 22.00 -19.74 5.84
CA ILE A 134 22.42 -19.29 4.50
C ILE A 134 21.62 -20.06 3.46
N SER A 135 20.92 -19.37 2.57
CA SER A 135 20.24 -19.97 1.43
C SER A 135 20.89 -19.54 0.11
N ILE A 136 21.05 -20.46 -0.82
CA ILE A 136 21.72 -20.23 -2.10
C ILE A 136 20.87 -20.69 -3.28
N SER A 137 21.05 -20.06 -4.43
CA SER A 137 20.44 -20.52 -5.69
C SER A 137 21.12 -21.78 -6.25
N LYS A 138 20.40 -22.47 -7.15
CA LYS A 138 20.96 -23.63 -7.88
C LYS A 138 22.22 -23.26 -8.65
N SER A 139 22.29 -22.10 -9.28
CA SER A 139 23.47 -21.64 -10.01
C SER A 139 24.73 -21.54 -9.11
N VAL A 140 24.54 -21.07 -7.87
CA VAL A 140 25.62 -21.04 -6.87
C VAL A 140 25.94 -22.44 -6.38
N TYR A 141 24.92 -23.26 -6.07
CA TYR A 141 25.13 -24.65 -5.65
C TYR A 141 25.95 -25.46 -6.64
N ASP A 142 25.62 -25.40 -7.94
CA ASP A 142 26.31 -26.17 -8.98
C ASP A 142 27.81 -25.80 -9.10
N LEU A 143 28.18 -24.56 -8.76
CA LEU A 143 29.58 -24.11 -8.76
C LEU A 143 30.33 -24.44 -7.48
N VAL A 144 29.66 -24.52 -6.34
CA VAL A 144 30.28 -24.64 -5.01
C VAL A 144 30.36 -26.10 -4.54
N ALA A 145 29.30 -26.90 -4.76
CA ALA A 145 29.21 -28.26 -4.26
C ALA A 145 30.39 -29.16 -4.71
N PRO A 146 30.85 -29.14 -5.97
CA PRO A 146 31.98 -29.99 -6.41
C PRO A 146 33.36 -29.51 -5.90
N LYS A 147 33.45 -28.26 -5.37
CA LYS A 147 34.71 -27.61 -5.00
C LYS A 147 34.94 -27.47 -3.50
N THR A 148 33.94 -27.77 -2.67
CA THR A 148 34.00 -27.58 -1.22
C THR A 148 33.53 -28.84 -0.50
N LYS A 149 33.88 -28.95 0.81
CA LYS A 149 33.37 -30.00 1.71
C LYS A 149 32.12 -29.55 2.47
N ILE A 150 31.50 -28.46 2.04
CA ILE A 150 30.29 -27.90 2.64
C ILE A 150 29.12 -28.82 2.32
N SER A 151 28.29 -29.10 3.32
CA SER A 151 27.06 -29.86 3.15
C SER A 151 25.88 -28.95 2.82
N PHE A 152 24.99 -29.44 1.98
CA PHE A 152 23.82 -28.71 1.53
C PHE A 152 22.53 -29.48 1.83
N ASN A 153 21.45 -28.78 2.00
CA ASN A 153 20.10 -29.31 2.08
C ASN A 153 19.29 -28.80 0.89
N ASP A 154 18.85 -29.69 0.04
CA ASP A 154 17.99 -29.35 -1.10
C ASP A 154 16.57 -29.04 -0.60
N LEU A 155 16.10 -27.82 -0.81
CA LEU A 155 14.77 -27.38 -0.47
C LEU A 155 13.79 -27.48 -1.64
N GLY A 156 14.28 -27.92 -2.81
CA GLY A 156 13.51 -28.02 -4.05
C GLY A 156 13.16 -26.66 -4.65
N ILE A 157 12.20 -26.67 -5.55
CA ILE A 157 11.69 -25.44 -6.17
C ILE A 157 10.83 -24.69 -5.15
N GLN A 158 11.22 -23.48 -4.86
CA GLN A 158 10.51 -22.57 -3.98
C GLN A 158 9.87 -21.45 -4.80
N LYS A 159 8.61 -21.17 -4.52
CA LYS A 159 7.89 -20.05 -5.11
C LYS A 159 7.94 -18.88 -4.14
N VAL A 160 8.65 -17.81 -4.50
CA VAL A 160 8.69 -16.60 -3.72
C VAL A 160 8.17 -15.45 -4.57
N LYS A 161 7.02 -14.91 -4.15
CA LYS A 161 6.19 -14.03 -4.99
C LYS A 161 5.84 -14.77 -6.29
N GLN A 162 6.31 -14.31 -7.46
CA GLN A 162 5.95 -14.88 -8.77
C GLN A 162 7.08 -15.68 -9.43
N ASN A 163 8.27 -15.68 -8.85
CA ASN A 163 9.42 -16.41 -9.40
C ASN A 163 9.60 -17.75 -8.70
N GLU A 164 9.87 -18.78 -9.49
CA GLU A 164 10.21 -20.12 -9.02
C GLU A 164 11.72 -20.33 -9.21
N PHE A 165 12.42 -20.65 -8.12
CA PHE A 165 13.85 -21.00 -8.17
C PHE A 165 14.16 -22.16 -7.25
N HIS A 166 15.12 -22.97 -7.67
CA HIS A 166 15.61 -24.09 -6.88
C HIS A 166 16.57 -23.57 -5.80
N VAL A 167 16.25 -23.85 -4.54
CA VAL A 167 16.94 -23.30 -3.36
C VAL A 167 17.64 -24.41 -2.59
N PHE A 168 18.83 -24.11 -2.09
CA PHE A 168 19.61 -24.97 -1.20
C PHE A 168 19.99 -24.20 0.06
N ASP A 169 19.82 -24.82 1.24
CA ASP A 169 20.44 -24.30 2.47
C ASP A 169 21.88 -24.81 2.58
N VAL A 170 22.77 -23.94 3.01
CA VAL A 170 24.13 -24.32 3.41
C VAL A 170 24.06 -24.80 4.88
N LEU A 171 24.46 -26.04 5.13
CA LEU A 171 24.43 -26.62 6.46
C LEU A 171 25.69 -26.25 7.24
N LEU A 172 25.53 -25.45 8.28
CA LEU A 172 26.60 -25.16 9.26
C LEU A 172 26.81 -26.37 10.19
N ASP A 173 25.73 -27.10 10.47
CA ASP A 173 25.71 -28.39 11.17
C ASP A 173 24.87 -29.39 10.35
N PRO A 174 25.39 -30.59 10.04
CA PRO A 174 24.69 -31.62 9.26
C PRO A 174 23.34 -32.07 9.85
N SER A 175 23.11 -31.83 11.14
CA SER A 175 21.85 -32.17 11.82
C SER A 175 20.70 -31.18 11.52
N GLN A 176 20.99 -30.01 10.95
CA GLN A 176 20.03 -28.91 10.73
C GLN A 176 19.24 -29.02 9.43
N LYS A 177 18.94 -30.23 8.95
CA LYS A 177 18.12 -30.42 7.74
C LYS A 177 16.67 -30.09 7.97
N ARG A 178 16.13 -29.10 7.26
CA ARG A 178 14.69 -28.79 7.24
C ARG A 178 14.04 -29.27 5.94
N LYS A 179 12.72 -29.52 5.98
CA LYS A 179 11.88 -29.69 4.81
C LYS A 179 10.89 -28.53 4.75
N LEU A 180 10.95 -27.73 3.69
CA LEU A 180 9.85 -26.84 3.37
C LEU A 180 8.75 -27.66 2.68
N LYS A 181 7.48 -27.42 3.01
CA LYS A 181 6.36 -28.14 2.39
C LYS A 181 6.28 -27.76 0.91
N THR A 182 6.76 -28.65 0.05
CA THR A 182 6.53 -28.60 -1.40
C THR A 182 5.13 -29.13 -1.68
N ALA A 183 4.39 -28.49 -2.57
CA ALA A 183 3.14 -29.04 -3.11
C ALA A 183 3.48 -30.28 -3.97
N SER A 184 3.38 -31.47 -3.37
CA SER A 184 3.69 -32.74 -4.01
C SER A 184 2.44 -33.32 -4.68
N LYS A 185 2.54 -33.66 -5.96
CA LYS A 185 1.61 -34.56 -6.63
C LYS A 185 1.88 -35.98 -6.14
N THR A 186 0.97 -36.55 -5.36
CA THR A 186 1.06 -37.94 -4.88
C THR A 186 0.32 -38.87 -5.84
N ASN A 187 1.04 -39.83 -6.39
CA ASN A 187 0.47 -40.98 -7.09
C ASN A 187 -0.18 -41.94 -6.08
N ILE A 188 -1.44 -42.25 -6.26
CA ILE A 188 -2.15 -43.25 -5.48
C ILE A 188 -2.21 -44.53 -6.31
N ALA A 189 -1.58 -45.57 -5.80
CA ALA A 189 -1.89 -46.95 -6.18
C ALA A 189 -1.93 -47.83 -4.93
N VAL A 190 -3.07 -48.51 -4.78
CA VAL A 190 -3.33 -49.70 -3.97
C VAL A 190 -3.55 -49.53 -2.46
N LEU A 191 -4.81 -49.50 -2.06
CA LEU A 191 -5.33 -50.19 -0.85
C LEU A 191 -6.87 -50.35 -0.98
N GLY A 192 -7.34 -51.56 -0.82
CA GLY A 192 -8.66 -52.05 -1.20
C GLY A 192 -9.87 -51.74 -0.29
N PRO A 193 -10.97 -52.41 -0.42
CA PRO A 193 -12.37 -51.91 -0.29
C PRO A 193 -12.85 -51.50 1.11
N ILE A 194 -12.07 -51.61 2.18
CA ILE A 194 -12.44 -51.10 3.52
C ILE A 194 -12.24 -49.59 3.63
N ALA A 195 -11.38 -49.05 2.77
CA ALA A 195 -11.13 -47.59 2.64
C ALA A 195 -12.33 -46.86 1.96
N ALA A 196 -13.18 -47.55 1.18
CA ALA A 196 -14.23 -46.91 0.39
C ALA A 196 -15.36 -46.30 1.28
N VAL A 197 -15.71 -46.94 2.38
CA VAL A 197 -16.77 -46.43 3.28
C VAL A 197 -16.27 -45.32 4.18
N LEU A 198 -15.00 -45.39 4.60
CA LEU A 198 -14.34 -44.31 5.33
C LEU A 198 -14.00 -43.12 4.40
N ILE A 199 -13.70 -43.39 3.13
CA ILE A 199 -13.46 -42.37 2.11
C ILE A 199 -14.75 -41.63 1.74
N ILE A 200 -15.89 -42.30 1.65
CA ILE A 200 -17.19 -41.66 1.37
C ILE A 200 -17.61 -40.77 2.56
N GLY A 201 -17.40 -41.23 3.81
CA GLY A 201 -17.60 -40.41 4.99
C GLY A 201 -16.59 -39.21 5.08
N LEU A 202 -15.34 -39.47 4.76
CA LEU A 202 -14.29 -38.42 4.73
C LEU A 202 -14.44 -37.48 3.53
N VAL A 203 -14.89 -37.98 2.38
CA VAL A 203 -15.21 -37.18 1.20
C VAL A 203 -16.46 -36.33 1.44
N GLY A 204 -17.45 -36.84 2.14
CA GLY A 204 -18.61 -36.03 2.59
C GLY A 204 -18.21 -34.95 3.59
N ILE A 205 -17.33 -35.28 4.52
CA ILE A 205 -16.75 -34.30 5.48
C ILE A 205 -15.79 -33.36 4.75
N LEU A 206 -14.96 -33.85 3.84
CA LEU A 206 -14.07 -33.04 3.03
C LEU A 206 -14.81 -32.20 1.97
N TYR A 207 -15.93 -32.68 1.44
CA TYR A 207 -16.81 -31.90 0.57
C TYR A 207 -17.53 -30.79 1.37
N PHE A 208 -17.95 -31.07 2.59
CA PHE A 208 -18.52 -30.07 3.49
C PHE A 208 -17.46 -29.10 4.05
N TYR A 209 -16.21 -29.56 4.18
CA TYR A 209 -15.06 -28.69 4.56
C TYR A 209 -14.34 -28.07 3.34
N SER A 210 -14.46 -28.62 2.13
CA SER A 210 -13.87 -28.02 0.92
C SER A 210 -14.65 -26.79 0.47
N ASP A 211 -15.95 -26.73 0.72
CA ASP A 211 -16.71 -25.47 0.53
C ASP A 211 -16.34 -24.40 1.56
N VAL A 212 -15.77 -24.81 2.71
CA VAL A 212 -15.25 -23.87 3.74
C VAL A 212 -13.76 -23.57 3.53
N TRP A 213 -12.99 -24.47 2.87
CA TRP A 213 -11.53 -24.28 2.68
C TRP A 213 -11.15 -23.88 1.24
N ASN A 214 -11.96 -24.17 0.24
CA ASN A 214 -11.77 -23.64 -1.13
C ASN A 214 -12.34 -22.23 -1.31
N SER A 215 -12.74 -21.57 -0.24
CA SER A 215 -12.82 -20.10 -0.23
C SER A 215 -11.44 -19.42 0.05
N GLU A 216 -10.30 -20.06 -0.21
CA GLU A 216 -9.16 -19.40 -0.81
C GLU A 216 -9.47 -19.13 -2.30
N THR A 217 -10.64 -18.58 -2.53
CA THR A 217 -10.76 -17.61 -3.60
C THR A 217 -9.81 -16.49 -3.18
N GLU A 218 -8.58 -16.44 -3.77
CA GLU A 218 -8.12 -15.14 -4.18
C GLU A 218 -9.40 -14.39 -4.55
N SER A 219 -9.75 -13.39 -3.74
CA SER A 219 -10.67 -12.38 -4.20
C SER A 219 -9.94 -11.80 -5.42
N LYS A 220 -10.14 -12.40 -6.58
CA LYS A 220 -9.90 -11.77 -7.87
C LYS A 220 -10.74 -10.53 -7.75
N THR A 221 -10.09 -9.46 -7.36
CA THR A 221 -10.66 -8.12 -7.37
C THR A 221 -11.30 -8.05 -8.74
N LYS A 222 -12.63 -8.03 -8.77
CA LYS A 222 -13.41 -8.25 -9.97
C LYS A 222 -12.86 -7.24 -10.97
N VAL A 223 -12.17 -7.75 -11.99
CA VAL A 223 -11.62 -6.97 -13.09
C VAL A 223 -12.63 -5.90 -13.42
N LEU A 224 -12.19 -4.66 -13.56
CA LEU A 224 -13.01 -3.54 -13.99
C LEU A 224 -13.66 -3.92 -15.33
N THR A 225 -14.81 -4.58 -15.29
CA THR A 225 -15.61 -4.86 -16.47
C THR A 225 -16.45 -3.61 -16.75
N SER A 226 -15.80 -2.61 -17.28
CA SER A 226 -16.46 -1.42 -17.81
C SER A 226 -16.24 -1.41 -19.32
N ASP A 227 -17.28 -1.11 -20.09
CA ASP A 227 -17.16 -0.86 -21.52
C ASP A 227 -16.37 0.44 -21.83
N LYS A 228 -16.00 1.19 -20.77
CA LYS A 228 -15.22 2.42 -20.88
C LYS A 228 -13.73 2.11 -20.92
N PRO A 229 -12.95 2.78 -21.79
CA PRO A 229 -11.50 2.68 -21.77
C PRO A 229 -10.93 3.00 -20.37
N SER A 230 -10.10 2.12 -19.83
CA SER A 230 -9.43 2.32 -18.55
C SER A 230 -7.98 2.76 -18.78
N VAL A 231 -7.60 3.93 -18.21
CA VAL A 231 -6.27 4.51 -18.36
C VAL A 231 -5.63 4.67 -16.98
N LEU A 232 -4.61 3.86 -16.70
CA LEU A 232 -3.81 3.98 -15.49
C LEU A 232 -2.69 4.99 -15.71
N ILE A 233 -2.65 6.02 -14.88
CA ILE A 233 -1.57 7.00 -14.87
C ILE A 233 -0.59 6.61 -13.76
N MET A 234 0.62 6.23 -14.18
CA MET A 234 1.70 5.90 -13.24
C MET A 234 2.29 7.19 -12.65
N PRO A 235 2.81 7.15 -11.41
CA PRO A 235 3.58 8.27 -10.89
C PRO A 235 4.75 8.60 -11.82
N PHE A 236 4.86 9.87 -12.20
CA PHE A 236 5.97 10.34 -13.03
C PHE A 236 7.27 10.32 -12.23
N GLU A 237 8.31 9.77 -12.80
CA GLU A 237 9.60 9.61 -12.14
C GLU A 237 10.45 10.88 -12.23
N ASN A 238 11.14 11.23 -11.16
CA ASN A 238 12.07 12.37 -11.14
C ASN A 238 13.49 11.90 -11.44
N HIS A 239 13.97 12.15 -12.64
CA HIS A 239 15.33 11.88 -13.10
C HIS A 239 16.19 13.15 -13.19
N THR A 240 15.82 14.23 -12.48
CA THR A 240 16.59 15.49 -12.47
C THR A 240 17.81 15.45 -11.55
N GLY A 241 17.95 14.41 -10.72
CA GLY A 241 18.99 14.31 -9.70
C GLY A 241 18.80 15.27 -8.50
N ASN A 242 17.67 15.96 -8.40
CA ASN A 242 17.35 16.89 -7.32
C ASN A 242 15.94 16.59 -6.77
N GLU A 243 15.86 16.12 -5.53
CA GLU A 243 14.59 15.81 -4.84
C GLU A 243 13.65 17.02 -4.72
N ASN A 244 14.18 18.25 -4.76
CA ASN A 244 13.34 19.45 -4.76
C ASN A 244 12.46 19.57 -6.03
N ASN A 245 12.69 18.76 -7.05
CA ASN A 245 11.91 18.72 -8.29
C ASN A 245 10.85 17.60 -8.28
N ASP A 246 10.76 16.78 -7.22
CA ASP A 246 9.73 15.70 -7.10
C ASP A 246 8.31 16.22 -7.28
N PHE A 247 8.06 17.48 -6.85
CA PHE A 247 6.75 18.09 -6.98
C PHE A 247 6.27 18.19 -8.43
N ILE A 248 7.18 18.23 -9.42
CA ILE A 248 6.84 18.32 -10.85
C ILE A 248 6.14 17.05 -11.28
N GLY A 249 6.76 15.88 -11.08
CA GLY A 249 6.19 14.58 -11.42
C GLY A 249 4.91 14.27 -10.64
N VAL A 250 4.94 14.54 -9.34
CA VAL A 250 3.77 14.39 -8.45
C VAL A 250 2.61 15.27 -8.89
N GLY A 251 2.90 16.52 -9.26
CA GLY A 251 1.91 17.48 -9.71
C GLY A 251 1.28 17.11 -11.05
N ILE A 252 2.09 16.72 -12.04
CA ILE A 252 1.60 16.25 -13.34
C ILE A 252 0.69 15.03 -13.17
N THR A 253 1.14 14.02 -12.41
CA THR A 253 0.33 12.81 -12.14
C THR A 253 -1.01 13.16 -11.52
N SER A 254 -1.01 14.01 -10.49
CA SER A 254 -2.24 14.38 -9.76
C SER A 254 -3.19 15.20 -10.61
N ASN A 255 -2.67 16.15 -11.39
CA ASN A 255 -3.46 16.98 -12.30
C ASN A 255 -4.09 16.14 -13.40
N LEU A 256 -3.33 15.25 -14.07
CA LEU A 256 -3.85 14.38 -15.10
C LEU A 256 -4.96 13.47 -14.57
N ILE A 257 -4.78 12.85 -13.41
CA ILE A 257 -5.82 12.03 -12.77
C ILE A 257 -7.06 12.87 -12.51
N SER A 258 -6.92 14.06 -11.93
CA SER A 258 -8.03 14.95 -11.63
C SER A 258 -8.79 15.38 -12.89
N THR A 259 -8.06 15.85 -13.89
CA THR A 259 -8.63 16.37 -15.14
C THR A 259 -9.32 15.26 -15.95
N LEU A 260 -8.65 14.12 -16.13
CA LEU A 260 -9.20 13.02 -16.93
C LEU A 260 -10.37 12.30 -16.22
N SER A 261 -10.37 12.25 -14.88
CA SER A 261 -11.49 11.66 -14.10
C SER A 261 -12.81 12.42 -14.22
N GLN A 262 -12.77 13.68 -14.67
CA GLN A 262 -13.98 14.46 -14.94
C GLN A 262 -14.72 13.99 -16.20
N ASN A 263 -14.03 13.25 -17.07
CA ASN A 263 -14.63 12.71 -18.26
C ASN A 263 -15.27 11.35 -17.95
N GLU A 264 -16.61 11.31 -18.05
CA GLU A 264 -17.38 10.09 -17.75
C GLU A 264 -17.18 8.96 -18.79
N GLN A 265 -16.51 9.22 -19.90
CA GLN A 265 -16.23 8.21 -20.93
C GLN A 265 -14.94 7.42 -20.65
N LEU A 266 -14.12 7.86 -19.67
CA LEU A 266 -12.91 7.18 -19.25
C LEU A 266 -13.06 6.63 -17.84
N LEU A 267 -12.34 5.55 -17.57
CA LEU A 267 -12.12 5.04 -16.23
C LEU A 267 -10.67 5.34 -15.83
N ILE A 268 -10.48 6.23 -14.86
CA ILE A 268 -9.16 6.63 -14.41
C ILE A 268 -8.95 6.11 -12.98
N PRO A 269 -8.09 5.08 -12.80
CA PRO A 269 -7.71 4.61 -11.47
C PRO A 269 -7.03 5.70 -10.65
N SER A 270 -7.17 5.62 -9.33
CA SER A 270 -6.59 6.61 -8.44
C SER A 270 -5.07 6.55 -8.40
N ARG A 271 -4.44 7.65 -7.96
CA ARG A 271 -3.00 7.73 -7.72
C ARG A 271 -2.47 6.61 -6.82
N ASN A 272 -3.26 6.18 -5.82
CA ASN A 272 -2.85 5.10 -4.91
C ASN A 272 -2.70 3.77 -5.63
N THR A 273 -3.49 3.51 -6.67
CA THR A 273 -3.36 2.30 -7.50
C THR A 273 -2.05 2.34 -8.28
N GLY A 274 -1.73 3.47 -8.96
CA GLY A 274 -0.46 3.64 -9.67
C GLY A 274 0.75 3.52 -8.74
N LYS A 275 0.69 4.16 -7.57
CA LYS A 275 1.75 4.07 -6.57
C LYS A 275 1.95 2.64 -6.05
N PHE A 276 0.87 1.92 -5.73
CA PHE A 276 0.96 0.52 -5.31
C PHE A 276 1.59 -0.37 -6.38
N ILE A 277 1.20 -0.18 -7.64
CA ILE A 277 1.74 -0.92 -8.78
C ILE A 277 3.24 -0.65 -8.92
N GLN A 278 3.67 0.60 -8.81
CA GLN A 278 5.08 0.99 -8.87
C GLN A 278 5.89 0.43 -7.69
N GLU A 279 5.41 0.57 -6.45
CA GLU A 279 6.07 0.07 -5.24
C GLU A 279 6.18 -1.48 -5.20
N ASN A 280 5.30 -2.19 -5.90
CA ASN A 280 5.32 -3.65 -5.99
C ASN A 280 5.87 -4.15 -7.33
N GLU A 281 6.36 -3.26 -8.20
CA GLU A 281 6.98 -3.58 -9.49
C GLU A 281 6.14 -4.55 -10.34
N LEU A 282 4.82 -4.32 -10.40
CA LEU A 282 3.91 -5.21 -11.12
C LEU A 282 4.13 -5.11 -12.64
N MET A 283 4.19 -6.26 -13.30
CA MET A 283 4.34 -6.34 -14.75
C MET A 283 3.04 -5.97 -15.47
N ASP A 284 3.14 -5.51 -16.72
CA ASP A 284 2.01 -5.06 -17.53
C ASP A 284 0.91 -6.12 -17.67
N GLU A 285 1.27 -7.39 -17.78
CA GLU A 285 0.32 -8.50 -17.85
C GLU A 285 -0.44 -8.70 -16.53
N GLU A 286 0.22 -8.47 -15.38
CA GLU A 286 -0.43 -8.53 -14.08
C GLU A 286 -1.35 -7.33 -13.86
N ILE A 287 -0.92 -6.15 -14.29
CA ILE A 287 -1.74 -4.93 -14.26
C ILE A 287 -3.02 -5.15 -15.06
N LYS A 288 -2.90 -5.66 -16.29
CA LYS A 288 -4.03 -6.02 -17.14
C LYS A 288 -4.91 -7.10 -16.51
N GLY A 289 -4.32 -8.21 -16.07
CA GLY A 289 -5.05 -9.37 -15.56
C GLY A 289 -5.76 -9.13 -14.24
N THR A 290 -5.11 -8.39 -13.31
CA THR A 290 -5.63 -8.14 -11.95
C THR A 290 -6.56 -6.93 -11.90
N TYR A 291 -6.21 -5.86 -12.61
CA TYR A 291 -6.95 -4.58 -12.54
C TYR A 291 -7.83 -4.30 -13.75
N GLY A 292 -7.75 -5.09 -14.81
CA GLY A 292 -8.51 -4.86 -16.04
C GLY A 292 -8.13 -3.57 -16.76
N ILE A 293 -6.93 -3.07 -16.55
CA ILE A 293 -6.42 -1.86 -17.19
C ILE A 293 -6.13 -2.14 -18.66
N GLN A 294 -6.66 -1.28 -19.53
CA GLN A 294 -6.44 -1.38 -20.98
C GLN A 294 -5.23 -0.54 -21.42
N TYR A 295 -5.09 0.65 -20.85
CA TYR A 295 -4.04 1.61 -21.22
C TYR A 295 -3.25 2.02 -20.00
N ILE A 296 -1.94 2.18 -20.18
CA ILE A 296 -1.04 2.68 -19.12
C ILE A 296 -0.28 3.90 -19.63
N LEU A 297 -0.27 4.96 -18.83
CA LEU A 297 0.51 6.16 -19.06
C LEU A 297 1.71 6.17 -18.13
N ARG A 298 2.90 6.26 -18.68
CA ARG A 298 4.16 6.42 -17.97
C ARG A 298 4.83 7.71 -18.38
N GLY A 299 5.59 8.31 -17.49
CA GLY A 299 6.38 9.49 -17.81
C GLY A 299 7.49 9.72 -16.81
N ASP A 300 8.45 10.52 -17.22
CA ASP A 300 9.58 10.94 -16.42
C ASP A 300 9.88 12.43 -16.62
N VAL A 301 10.55 13.01 -15.62
CA VAL A 301 11.02 14.39 -15.63
C VAL A 301 12.53 14.38 -15.56
N GLN A 302 13.19 14.95 -16.57
CA GLN A 302 14.64 15.05 -16.70
C GLN A 302 15.08 16.51 -16.71
N GLY A 303 16.41 16.75 -16.57
CA GLY A 303 16.98 18.10 -16.66
C GLY A 303 17.32 18.71 -15.30
N GLY A 304 17.55 20.03 -15.27
CA GLY A 304 17.95 20.80 -14.09
C GLY A 304 18.27 22.24 -14.43
N GLU A 305 18.58 23.06 -13.41
CA GLU A 305 18.89 24.50 -13.57
C GLU A 305 17.83 25.31 -14.35
N GLY A 306 16.54 24.98 -14.12
CA GLY A 306 15.42 25.68 -14.76
C GLY A 306 15.04 25.19 -16.15
N ASN A 307 15.75 24.20 -16.72
CA ASN A 307 15.40 23.56 -17.99
C ASN A 307 14.95 22.12 -17.71
N PHE A 308 13.71 21.80 -18.04
CA PHE A 308 13.13 20.48 -17.79
C PHE A 308 12.63 19.86 -19.09
N ARG A 309 12.67 18.55 -19.12
CA ARG A 309 12.08 17.71 -20.17
C ARG A 309 11.16 16.69 -19.53
N ILE A 310 9.92 16.61 -20.01
CA ILE A 310 8.97 15.59 -19.65
C ILE A 310 8.84 14.66 -20.84
N THR A 311 9.12 13.38 -20.63
CA THR A 311 8.82 12.32 -21.60
C THR A 311 7.55 11.61 -21.15
N VAL A 312 6.61 11.40 -22.06
CA VAL A 312 5.35 10.71 -21.76
C VAL A 312 5.06 9.67 -22.82
N GLN A 313 4.61 8.51 -22.37
CA GLN A 313 4.30 7.38 -23.23
C GLN A 313 3.00 6.71 -22.78
N MET A 314 2.11 6.40 -23.73
CA MET A 314 0.90 5.62 -23.50
C MET A 314 0.96 4.30 -24.25
N SER A 315 0.76 3.20 -23.54
CA SER A 315 0.78 1.84 -24.10
C SER A 315 -0.60 1.19 -23.99
N ASP A 316 -0.99 0.44 -25.04
CA ASP A 316 -2.14 -0.46 -25.04
C ASP A 316 -1.67 -1.83 -24.51
N LEU A 317 -2.12 -2.18 -23.31
CA LEU A 317 -1.76 -3.44 -22.66
C LEU A 317 -2.42 -4.66 -23.31
N SER A 318 -3.44 -4.46 -24.12
CA SER A 318 -4.09 -5.57 -24.86
C SER A 318 -3.27 -6.01 -26.05
N LYS A 319 -2.53 -5.08 -26.67
CA LYS A 319 -1.69 -5.33 -27.83
C LYS A 319 -0.19 -5.35 -27.51
N ASN A 320 0.17 -4.97 -26.29
CA ASN A 320 1.56 -4.81 -25.85
C ASN A 320 2.36 -3.87 -26.75
N GLU A 321 1.76 -2.74 -27.13
CA GLU A 321 2.38 -1.74 -28.01
C GLU A 321 2.18 -0.32 -27.48
N THR A 322 3.17 0.54 -27.73
CA THR A 322 3.05 1.98 -27.48
C THR A 322 2.20 2.60 -28.57
N ILE A 323 1.09 3.21 -28.19
CA ILE A 323 0.14 3.85 -29.11
C ILE A 323 0.36 5.36 -29.25
N TRP A 324 1.05 5.96 -28.28
CA TRP A 324 1.35 7.39 -28.28
C TRP A 324 2.55 7.69 -27.40
N SER A 325 3.40 8.64 -27.83
CA SER A 325 4.51 9.17 -27.07
C SER A 325 4.76 10.62 -27.46
N ASN A 326 5.12 11.46 -26.50
CA ASN A 326 5.50 12.85 -26.74
C ASN A 326 6.56 13.32 -25.74
N ILE A 327 7.26 14.40 -26.11
CA ILE A 327 8.31 15.03 -25.32
C ILE A 327 7.98 16.51 -25.21
N TYR A 328 8.01 17.03 -23.99
CA TYR A 328 7.75 18.43 -23.68
C TYR A 328 8.99 19.05 -23.01
N ASP A 329 9.58 20.05 -23.67
CA ASP A 329 10.66 20.84 -23.12
C ASP A 329 10.11 22.14 -22.54
N PHE A 330 10.48 22.50 -21.32
CA PHE A 330 10.06 23.74 -20.70
C PHE A 330 11.16 24.41 -19.90
N LYS A 331 11.06 25.72 -19.82
CA LYS A 331 11.95 26.58 -19.04
C LYS A 331 11.10 27.25 -17.97
N ASP A 332 11.54 27.14 -16.73
CA ASP A 332 10.80 27.68 -15.61
C ASP A 332 9.50 26.92 -15.22
N ASN A 333 9.17 26.99 -13.91
CA ASN A 333 7.98 26.32 -13.39
C ASN A 333 6.65 26.91 -13.90
N LYS A 334 6.66 28.01 -14.65
CA LYS A 334 5.45 28.64 -15.19
C LYS A 334 4.81 27.85 -16.31
N ASP A 335 5.63 27.20 -17.13
CA ASP A 335 5.14 26.47 -18.32
C ASP A 335 4.52 25.12 -17.96
N ILE A 336 4.68 24.65 -16.71
CA ILE A 336 4.21 23.34 -16.28
C ILE A 336 2.68 23.19 -16.41
N PHE A 337 1.94 24.25 -16.16
CA PHE A 337 0.46 24.21 -16.23
C PHE A 337 -0.02 24.11 -17.69
N GLU A 338 0.64 24.78 -18.63
CA GLU A 338 0.35 24.68 -20.05
C GLU A 338 0.61 23.25 -20.56
N ILE A 339 1.71 22.64 -20.10
CA ILE A 339 2.05 21.27 -20.43
C ILE A 339 1.03 20.28 -19.85
N GLN A 340 0.59 20.48 -18.61
CA GLN A 340 -0.44 19.64 -17.98
C GLN A 340 -1.75 19.69 -18.76
N ASP A 341 -2.17 20.87 -19.21
CA ASP A 341 -3.36 21.06 -20.02
C ASP A 341 -3.21 20.40 -21.40
N GLU A 342 -2.06 20.59 -22.06
CA GLU A 342 -1.75 19.99 -23.37
C GLU A 342 -1.70 18.45 -23.28
N LEU A 343 -1.09 17.91 -22.24
CA LEU A 343 -1.06 16.47 -21.95
C LEU A 343 -2.48 15.90 -21.83
N ALA A 344 -3.32 16.53 -21.02
CA ALA A 344 -4.70 16.07 -20.84
C ALA A 344 -5.48 16.07 -22.16
N LEU A 345 -5.37 17.14 -22.94
CA LEU A 345 -6.00 17.23 -24.27
C LEU A 345 -5.46 16.18 -25.23
N SER A 346 -4.14 15.96 -25.24
CA SER A 346 -3.50 14.97 -26.10
C SER A 346 -3.97 13.56 -25.77
N ILE A 347 -4.10 13.23 -24.48
CA ILE A 347 -4.62 11.92 -24.03
C ILE A 347 -6.08 11.75 -24.45
N LEU A 348 -6.94 12.74 -24.22
CA LEU A 348 -8.36 12.68 -24.62
C LEU A 348 -8.53 12.50 -26.13
N SER A 349 -7.66 13.15 -26.92
CA SER A 349 -7.70 13.04 -28.37
C SER A 349 -7.44 11.61 -28.88
N GLN A 350 -6.61 10.82 -28.17
CA GLN A 350 -6.35 9.42 -28.52
C GLN A 350 -7.61 8.55 -28.44
N PHE A 351 -8.58 8.94 -27.61
CA PHE A 351 -9.86 8.23 -27.46
C PHE A 351 -10.99 8.87 -28.28
N GLN A 352 -10.70 9.85 -29.13
CA GLN A 352 -11.68 10.61 -29.91
C GLN A 352 -12.75 11.29 -29.02
N ILE A 353 -12.35 11.66 -27.81
CA ILE A 353 -13.21 12.30 -26.83
C ILE A 353 -13.10 13.81 -26.99
N GLU A 354 -14.24 14.46 -27.27
CA GLU A 354 -14.31 15.92 -27.28
C GLU A 354 -14.23 16.47 -25.86
N PHE A 355 -13.32 17.41 -25.66
CA PHE A 355 -13.19 18.12 -24.39
C PHE A 355 -14.31 19.17 -24.27
N ARG A 356 -15.23 18.99 -23.33
CA ARG A 356 -16.18 20.04 -22.97
C ARG A 356 -15.45 21.11 -22.15
N SER A 357 -15.25 22.28 -22.76
CA SER A 357 -14.61 23.45 -22.10
C SER A 357 -15.32 23.79 -20.79
N GLY A 358 -14.59 23.72 -19.70
CA GLY A 358 -15.06 24.02 -18.34
C GLY A 358 -14.30 23.26 -17.24
N GLY A 359 -13.56 22.20 -17.58
CA GLY A 359 -12.93 21.29 -16.61
C GLY A 359 -11.42 21.37 -16.47
N ILE A 360 -10.70 22.11 -17.30
CA ILE A 360 -9.21 22.15 -17.26
C ILE A 360 -8.66 22.87 -16.02
N HIS A 361 -9.47 23.65 -15.32
CA HIS A 361 -8.99 24.60 -14.32
C HIS A 361 -9.38 24.24 -12.88
N GLN A 362 -9.15 22.99 -12.45
CA GLN A 362 -9.24 22.64 -11.02
C GLN A 362 -7.90 22.71 -10.29
N ASP A 363 -6.89 23.32 -10.89
CA ASP A 363 -5.64 23.59 -10.17
C ASP A 363 -5.91 24.50 -8.98
N ILE A 364 -5.25 24.18 -7.86
CA ILE A 364 -5.38 24.97 -6.62
C ILE A 364 -4.84 26.39 -6.84
N SER A 365 -3.85 26.54 -7.71
CA SER A 365 -3.21 27.82 -8.07
C SER A 365 -2.39 27.68 -9.34
N ARG A 366 -2.30 28.76 -10.13
CA ARG A 366 -1.39 28.92 -11.28
C ARG A 366 -0.06 29.59 -10.88
N ASN A 367 0.14 29.92 -9.62
CA ASN A 367 1.43 30.39 -9.10
C ASN A 367 2.30 29.16 -8.78
N PRO A 368 3.48 28.98 -9.43
CA PRO A 368 4.32 27.80 -9.22
C PRO A 368 4.77 27.61 -7.77
N GLU A 369 5.06 28.69 -7.04
CA GLU A 369 5.47 28.59 -5.64
C GLU A 369 4.31 28.14 -4.74
N VAL A 370 3.11 28.65 -4.97
CA VAL A 370 1.90 28.22 -4.27
C VAL A 370 1.60 26.76 -4.58
N TYR A 371 1.64 26.38 -5.85
CA TYR A 371 1.42 25.02 -6.31
C TYR A 371 2.42 24.05 -5.69
N LYS A 372 3.71 24.35 -5.71
CA LYS A 372 4.77 23.56 -5.08
C LYS A 372 4.49 23.35 -3.59
N LYS A 373 4.17 24.41 -2.85
CA LYS A 373 3.83 24.33 -1.41
C LYS A 373 2.60 23.45 -1.18
N HIS A 374 1.57 23.58 -2.04
CA HIS A 374 0.38 22.76 -1.95
C HIS A 374 0.68 21.26 -2.16
N ILE A 375 1.47 20.90 -3.17
CA ILE A 375 1.82 19.49 -3.46
C ILE A 375 2.59 18.87 -2.27
N TYR A 376 3.54 19.57 -1.69
CA TYR A 376 4.27 19.08 -0.51
C TYR A 376 3.39 19.02 0.75
N ALA A 377 2.48 19.98 0.92
CA ALA A 377 1.51 19.97 2.01
C ALA A 377 0.56 18.78 1.90
N GLU A 378 0.03 18.53 0.69
CA GLU A 378 -0.85 17.38 0.41
C GLU A 378 -0.15 16.05 0.70
N ALA A 379 1.10 15.88 0.24
CA ALA A 379 1.88 14.68 0.52
C ALA A 379 2.08 14.46 2.03
N ALA A 380 2.41 15.50 2.78
CA ALA A 380 2.54 15.45 4.23
C ALA A 380 1.20 15.14 4.92
N PHE A 381 0.11 15.75 4.44
CA PHE A 381 -1.24 15.52 4.95
C PHE A 381 -1.71 14.08 4.74
N GLN A 382 -1.40 13.45 3.60
CA GLN A 382 -1.78 12.06 3.30
C GLN A 382 -1.15 11.04 4.27
N GLY A 383 0.00 11.35 4.87
CA GLY A 383 0.67 10.49 5.85
C GLY A 383 -0.11 10.25 7.15
N LYS A 384 -1.12 11.06 7.47
CA LYS A 384 -2.01 10.95 8.65
C LYS A 384 -1.28 10.93 10.00
N THR A 385 -0.07 11.45 10.05
CA THR A 385 0.70 11.61 11.29
C THR A 385 0.50 13.01 11.89
N VAL A 386 0.85 13.18 13.16
CA VAL A 386 0.82 14.49 13.83
C VAL A 386 1.79 15.46 13.15
N GLU A 387 3.02 15.00 12.91
CA GLU A 387 4.09 15.76 12.25
C GLU A 387 3.71 16.13 10.82
N GLY A 388 3.13 15.17 10.08
CA GLY A 388 2.63 15.42 8.72
C GLY A 388 1.53 16.47 8.69
N THR A 389 0.61 16.45 9.67
CA THR A 389 -0.45 17.45 9.81
C THR A 389 0.11 18.84 10.10
N GLN A 390 1.11 18.94 11.00
CA GLN A 390 1.77 20.21 11.31
C GLN A 390 2.56 20.76 10.13
N LYS A 391 3.29 19.88 9.41
CA LYS A 391 4.02 20.26 8.20
C LYS A 391 3.08 20.77 7.10
N ALA A 392 1.96 20.08 6.88
CA ALA A 392 0.94 20.49 5.93
C ALA A 392 0.33 21.86 6.29
N GLU A 393 -0.04 22.06 7.55
CA GLU A 393 -0.56 23.35 8.02
C GLU A 393 0.42 24.49 7.75
N LYS A 394 1.70 24.32 8.07
CA LYS A 394 2.73 25.33 7.82
C LYS A 394 2.81 25.68 6.33
N LEU A 395 2.92 24.67 5.47
CA LEU A 395 3.06 24.88 4.03
C LEU A 395 1.82 25.55 3.41
N TRP A 396 0.60 25.17 3.84
CA TRP A 396 -0.62 25.82 3.35
C TRP A 396 -0.77 27.25 3.86
N ARG A 397 -0.36 27.56 5.10
CA ARG A 397 -0.31 28.95 5.58
C ARG A 397 0.67 29.81 4.76
N GLU A 398 1.83 29.27 4.40
CA GLU A 398 2.78 29.94 3.53
C GLU A 398 2.23 30.13 2.10
N ALA A 399 1.49 29.16 1.57
CA ALA A 399 0.82 29.28 0.28
C ALA A 399 -0.28 30.35 0.28
N ILE A 400 -1.11 30.40 1.33
CA ILE A 400 -2.17 31.40 1.51
C ILE A 400 -1.57 32.80 1.66
N ALA A 401 -0.41 32.94 2.30
CA ALA A 401 0.28 34.25 2.38
C ALA A 401 0.67 34.81 1.00
N LEU A 402 0.88 33.94 0.01
CA LEU A 402 1.15 34.33 -1.39
C LEU A 402 -0.13 34.60 -2.20
N GLU A 403 -1.25 33.95 -1.86
CA GLU A 403 -2.55 34.09 -2.51
C GLU A 403 -3.69 34.14 -1.44
N PRO A 404 -3.87 35.26 -0.74
CA PRO A 404 -4.82 35.36 0.39
C PRO A 404 -6.28 35.10 0.00
N ASP A 405 -6.67 35.47 -1.21
CA ASP A 405 -8.05 35.38 -1.69
C ASP A 405 -8.38 34.01 -2.33
N ASN A 406 -7.46 33.05 -2.25
CA ASN A 406 -7.65 31.73 -2.81
C ASN A 406 -8.46 30.83 -1.86
N SER A 407 -9.77 30.78 -2.03
CA SER A 407 -10.69 30.02 -1.21
C SER A 407 -10.48 28.49 -1.27
N ARG A 408 -9.81 27.96 -2.28
CA ARG A 408 -9.44 26.56 -2.35
C ARG A 408 -8.27 26.23 -1.42
N LEU A 409 -7.32 27.16 -1.27
CA LEU A 409 -6.22 27.01 -0.30
C LEU A 409 -6.73 27.13 1.14
N THR A 410 -7.67 28.08 1.41
CA THR A 410 -8.23 28.23 2.75
C THR A 410 -9.02 27.01 3.19
N LEU A 411 -9.69 26.32 2.25
CA LEU A 411 -10.31 25.02 2.53
C LEU A 411 -9.33 24.00 3.10
N MET A 412 -8.08 24.01 2.65
CA MET A 412 -7.06 23.06 3.16
C MET A 412 -6.81 23.28 4.65
N LEU A 413 -6.85 24.53 5.13
CA LEU A 413 -6.83 24.79 6.58
C LEU A 413 -8.11 24.30 7.27
N GLY A 414 -9.25 24.39 6.61
CA GLY A 414 -10.48 23.75 7.10
C GLY A 414 -10.30 22.26 7.38
N TRP A 415 -9.70 21.52 6.43
CA TRP A 415 -9.36 20.10 6.62
C TRP A 415 -8.31 19.87 7.72
N ILE A 416 -7.36 20.80 7.96
CA ILE A 416 -6.43 20.73 9.10
C ILE A 416 -7.18 20.82 10.42
N HIS A 417 -8.06 21.83 10.59
CA HIS A 417 -8.83 22.02 11.82
C HIS A 417 -9.77 20.84 12.09
N TRP A 418 -10.45 20.34 11.06
CA TRP A 418 -11.22 19.10 11.12
C TRP A 418 -10.39 17.92 11.61
N ARG A 419 -9.19 17.73 11.04
CA ARG A 419 -8.29 16.65 11.42
C ARG A 419 -7.80 16.77 12.86
N LYS A 420 -7.47 17.98 13.33
CA LYS A 420 -7.09 18.21 14.72
C LYS A 420 -8.18 17.74 15.69
N VAL A 421 -9.45 18.00 15.37
CA VAL A 421 -10.58 17.55 16.19
C VAL A 421 -10.73 16.03 16.13
N THR A 422 -10.74 15.45 14.94
CA THR A 422 -10.99 14.01 14.77
C THR A 422 -9.86 13.13 15.28
N LEU A 423 -8.61 13.61 15.31
CA LEU A 423 -7.46 12.93 15.92
C LEU A 423 -7.28 13.24 17.43
N GLY A 424 -8.13 14.09 18.02
CA GLY A 424 -8.01 14.48 19.43
C GLY A 424 -6.81 15.40 19.73
N LEU A 425 -6.28 16.09 18.72
CA LEU A 425 -5.14 17.02 18.83
C LEU A 425 -5.58 18.46 19.16
N SER A 426 -6.87 18.75 19.05
CA SER A 426 -7.44 20.07 19.31
C SER A 426 -7.50 20.37 20.81
N LYS A 427 -7.03 21.54 21.21
CA LYS A 427 -7.20 22.06 22.57
C LYS A 427 -8.59 22.67 22.80
N ASN A 428 -9.23 23.13 21.73
CA ASN A 428 -10.58 23.67 21.75
C ASN A 428 -11.39 23.12 20.56
N PRO A 429 -11.95 21.88 20.68
CA PRO A 429 -12.63 21.22 19.56
C PRO A 429 -13.80 21.98 18.96
N LYS A 430 -14.52 22.75 19.78
CA LYS A 430 -15.66 23.56 19.28
C LYS A 430 -15.20 24.72 18.38
N GLU A 431 -14.14 25.40 18.79
CA GLU A 431 -13.54 26.50 18.02
C GLU A 431 -12.93 26.00 16.73
N ASP A 432 -12.10 24.93 16.80
CA ASP A 432 -11.51 24.33 15.60
C ASP A 432 -12.59 23.84 14.61
N MET A 433 -13.68 23.29 15.11
CA MET A 433 -14.81 22.87 14.27
C MET A 433 -15.52 24.05 13.60
N GLN A 434 -15.66 25.18 14.31
CA GLN A 434 -16.22 26.39 13.74
C GLN A 434 -15.30 26.98 12.68
N ILE A 435 -14.00 27.07 12.94
CA ILE A 435 -13.00 27.54 11.96
C ILE A 435 -13.02 26.65 10.71
N ALA A 436 -13.08 25.33 10.89
CA ALA A 436 -13.17 24.39 9.77
C ALA A 436 -14.44 24.63 8.93
N TYR A 437 -15.58 24.89 9.60
CA TYR A 437 -16.84 25.20 8.93
C TYR A 437 -16.76 26.49 8.12
N ASP A 438 -16.22 27.55 8.72
CA ASP A 438 -16.15 28.89 8.10
C ASP A 438 -15.31 28.82 6.81
N TYR A 439 -14.12 28.20 6.85
CA TYR A 439 -13.29 28.00 5.67
C TYR A 439 -13.97 27.13 4.60
N ALA A 440 -14.63 26.04 5.02
CA ALA A 440 -15.31 25.15 4.09
C ALA A 440 -16.52 25.82 3.44
N PHE A 441 -17.27 26.59 4.21
CA PHE A 441 -18.48 27.28 3.73
C PHE A 441 -18.14 28.42 2.77
N GLU A 442 -17.12 29.23 3.09
CA GLU A 442 -16.58 30.26 2.18
C GLU A 442 -16.12 29.65 0.86
N SER A 443 -15.31 28.58 0.92
CA SER A 443 -14.86 27.89 -0.27
C SER A 443 -16.01 27.30 -1.09
N MET A 444 -17.05 26.76 -0.43
CA MET A 444 -18.23 26.22 -1.11
C MET A 444 -19.04 27.32 -1.81
N GLN A 445 -19.15 28.51 -1.21
CA GLN A 445 -19.81 29.65 -1.85
C GLN A 445 -19.05 30.14 -3.08
N ALA A 446 -17.71 30.19 -2.99
CA ALA A 446 -16.85 30.61 -4.10
C ALA A 446 -16.78 29.56 -5.22
N ASN A 447 -16.91 28.27 -4.89
CA ASN A 447 -16.78 27.14 -5.82
C ASN A 447 -17.90 26.11 -5.61
N PRO A 448 -19.15 26.38 -6.00
CA PRO A 448 -20.30 25.52 -5.71
C PRO A 448 -20.30 24.16 -6.44
N GLU A 449 -19.46 24.01 -7.46
CA GLU A 449 -19.27 22.76 -8.18
C GLU A 449 -18.06 21.95 -7.66
N TRP A 450 -17.40 22.40 -6.59
CA TRP A 450 -16.22 21.71 -6.06
C TRP A 450 -16.59 20.85 -4.84
N ALA A 451 -16.66 19.53 -5.05
CA ALA A 451 -17.07 18.54 -4.06
C ALA A 451 -16.33 18.59 -2.71
N PRO A 452 -15.00 18.82 -2.62
CA PRO A 452 -14.29 18.84 -1.35
C PRO A 452 -14.82 19.86 -0.32
N SER A 453 -15.21 21.05 -0.74
CA SER A 453 -15.77 22.08 0.16
C SER A 453 -17.15 21.68 0.67
N MET A 454 -18.03 21.26 -0.22
CA MET A 454 -19.38 20.79 0.11
C MET A 454 -19.35 19.57 1.03
N THR A 455 -18.40 18.65 0.80
CA THR A 455 -18.20 17.47 1.65
C THR A 455 -17.81 17.85 3.07
N LEU A 456 -16.82 18.75 3.24
CA LEU A 456 -16.39 19.16 4.57
C LEU A 456 -17.51 19.90 5.33
N VAL A 457 -18.24 20.77 4.64
CA VAL A 457 -19.45 21.43 5.23
C VAL A 457 -20.44 20.38 5.70
N GLY A 458 -20.79 19.41 4.85
CA GLY A 458 -21.75 18.35 5.19
C GLY A 458 -21.30 17.49 6.37
N LEU A 459 -20.02 17.11 6.42
CA LEU A 459 -19.46 16.37 7.56
C LEU A 459 -19.57 17.16 8.86
N ILE A 460 -19.19 18.45 8.86
CA ILE A 460 -19.24 19.30 10.05
C ILE A 460 -20.71 19.53 10.50
N GLU A 461 -21.63 19.71 9.56
CA GLU A 461 -23.06 19.83 9.86
C GLU A 461 -23.59 18.56 10.54
N LEU A 462 -23.24 17.37 10.04
CA LEU A 462 -23.60 16.09 10.66
C LEU A 462 -23.02 15.94 12.07
N PHE A 463 -21.74 16.23 12.25
CA PHE A 463 -21.08 16.20 13.58
C PHE A 463 -21.65 17.21 14.56
N SER A 464 -22.23 18.32 14.06
CA SER A 464 -22.89 19.35 14.84
C SER A 464 -24.39 19.06 15.06
N GLY A 465 -24.91 17.92 14.63
CA GLY A 465 -26.32 17.53 14.75
C GLY A 465 -27.28 18.22 13.78
N LYS A 466 -26.75 18.95 12.77
CA LYS A 466 -27.54 19.62 11.74
C LYS A 466 -27.88 18.68 10.57
N HIS A 467 -28.41 17.49 10.87
CA HIS A 467 -28.59 16.41 9.90
C HIS A 467 -29.44 16.80 8.68
N ASP A 468 -30.56 17.50 8.89
CA ASP A 468 -31.48 17.84 7.78
C ASP A 468 -30.80 18.77 6.75
N VAL A 469 -29.96 19.70 7.21
CA VAL A 469 -29.21 20.61 6.34
C VAL A 469 -28.15 19.85 5.55
N ALA A 470 -27.40 19.01 6.23
CA ALA A 470 -26.37 18.18 5.59
C ALA A 470 -26.96 17.23 4.53
N CYS A 471 -28.08 16.55 4.89
CA CYS A 471 -28.72 15.57 4.02
C CYS A 471 -29.38 16.22 2.79
N ALA A 472 -29.83 17.45 2.87
CA ALA A 472 -30.36 18.20 1.74
C ALA A 472 -29.30 18.45 0.63
N ARG A 473 -28.00 18.32 0.94
CA ARG A 473 -26.91 18.51 -0.02
C ARG A 473 -26.62 17.28 -0.87
N ILE A 474 -27.14 16.10 -0.50
CA ILE A 474 -26.82 14.82 -1.13
C ILE A 474 -26.96 14.83 -2.66
N PRO A 475 -28.08 15.32 -3.26
CA PRO A 475 -28.24 15.28 -4.71
C PRO A 475 -27.11 16.02 -5.43
N LYS A 476 -26.77 17.24 -4.95
CA LYS A 476 -25.68 18.02 -5.56
C LYS A 476 -24.32 17.38 -5.30
N LEU A 477 -24.10 16.85 -4.10
CA LEU A 477 -22.84 16.22 -3.71
C LEU A 477 -22.54 15.00 -4.58
N LEU A 478 -23.53 14.15 -4.87
CA LEU A 478 -23.40 13.00 -5.77
C LEU A 478 -23.15 13.42 -7.23
N GLU A 479 -23.77 14.52 -7.66
CA GLU A 479 -23.57 15.08 -9.01
C GLU A 479 -22.13 15.56 -9.23
N VAL A 480 -21.56 16.32 -8.25
CA VAL A 480 -20.26 16.99 -8.42
C VAL A 480 -19.07 16.11 -8.05
N SER A 481 -19.26 15.00 -7.32
CA SER A 481 -18.17 14.09 -6.92
C SER A 481 -17.74 13.21 -8.08
N LYS A 482 -16.51 13.40 -8.57
CA LYS A 482 -15.98 12.72 -9.77
C LYS A 482 -14.80 11.82 -9.46
N THR A 483 -13.87 12.23 -8.61
CA THR A 483 -12.71 11.42 -8.23
C THR A 483 -13.05 10.38 -7.17
N SER A 484 -12.26 9.30 -7.07
CA SER A 484 -12.48 8.25 -6.07
C SER A 484 -12.47 8.79 -4.62
N SER A 485 -11.65 9.80 -4.32
CA SER A 485 -11.61 10.44 -3.00
C SER A 485 -12.86 11.25 -2.72
N GLU A 486 -13.33 12.04 -3.68
CA GLU A 486 -14.57 12.82 -3.54
C GLU A 486 -15.78 11.91 -3.36
N ILE A 487 -15.92 10.89 -4.21
CA ILE A 487 -17.02 9.91 -4.13
C ILE A 487 -17.02 9.21 -2.77
N GLY A 488 -15.84 8.77 -2.28
CA GLY A 488 -15.72 8.08 -1.01
C GLY A 488 -16.04 8.96 0.20
N LEU A 489 -15.60 10.21 0.20
CA LEU A 489 -15.92 11.18 1.25
C LEU A 489 -17.41 11.58 1.20
N SER A 490 -17.98 11.75 0.02
CA SER A 490 -19.41 12.02 -0.17
C SER A 490 -20.26 10.86 0.32
N ALA A 491 -19.82 9.61 0.07
CA ALA A 491 -20.48 8.40 0.56
C ALA A 491 -20.58 8.37 2.10
N LEU A 492 -19.62 8.97 2.83
CA LEU A 492 -19.73 9.12 4.29
C LEU A 492 -20.90 10.01 4.70
N VAL A 493 -21.12 11.13 4.00
CA VAL A 493 -22.26 12.02 4.25
C VAL A 493 -23.57 11.29 3.94
N VAL A 494 -23.65 10.66 2.76
CA VAL A 494 -24.82 9.90 2.31
C VAL A 494 -25.19 8.80 3.30
N HIS A 495 -24.21 8.00 3.73
CA HIS A 495 -24.37 6.92 4.69
C HIS A 495 -24.85 7.45 6.06
N SER A 496 -24.24 8.55 6.54
CA SER A 496 -24.64 9.17 7.82
C SER A 496 -26.07 9.71 7.80
N CYS A 497 -26.60 10.04 6.63
CA CYS A 497 -27.99 10.45 6.43
C CYS A 497 -28.97 9.28 6.30
N GLY A 498 -28.50 8.03 6.22
CA GLY A 498 -29.33 6.82 6.13
C GLY A 498 -29.70 6.38 4.71
N ASP A 499 -29.19 7.03 3.67
CA ASP A 499 -29.37 6.58 2.28
C ASP A 499 -28.34 5.46 1.98
N LEU A 500 -28.69 4.24 2.43
CA LEU A 500 -27.80 3.08 2.32
C LEU A 500 -27.55 2.65 0.88
N GLU A 501 -28.55 2.75 -0.01
CA GLU A 501 -28.41 2.34 -1.41
C GLU A 501 -27.41 3.24 -2.15
N SER A 502 -27.57 4.54 -2.07
CA SER A 502 -26.63 5.49 -2.69
C SER A 502 -25.24 5.42 -2.06
N ALA A 503 -25.14 5.17 -0.75
CA ALA A 503 -23.86 4.99 -0.08
C ALA A 503 -23.12 3.72 -0.55
N ILE A 504 -23.81 2.58 -0.59
CA ILE A 504 -23.26 1.30 -1.05
C ILE A 504 -22.78 1.43 -2.50
N THR A 505 -23.63 1.96 -3.39
CA THR A 505 -23.29 2.20 -4.81
C THR A 505 -22.05 3.10 -4.94
N SER A 506 -21.96 4.15 -4.12
CA SER A 506 -20.82 5.05 -4.11
C SER A 506 -19.54 4.36 -3.65
N TYR A 507 -19.58 3.55 -2.58
CA TYR A 507 -18.41 2.76 -2.15
C TYR A 507 -17.98 1.75 -3.22
N GLU A 508 -18.91 1.03 -3.85
CA GLU A 508 -18.59 0.10 -4.94
C GLU A 508 -17.94 0.81 -6.12
N ARG A 509 -18.41 2.01 -6.46
CA ARG A 509 -17.77 2.87 -7.46
C ARG A 509 -16.36 3.28 -7.04
N VAL A 510 -16.14 3.65 -5.77
CA VAL A 510 -14.79 3.93 -5.25
C VAL A 510 -13.89 2.73 -5.44
N PHE A 511 -14.33 1.52 -5.08
CA PHE A 511 -13.51 0.32 -5.15
C PHE A 511 -13.19 -0.09 -6.58
N SER A 512 -14.13 0.15 -7.51
CA SER A 512 -13.90 -0.07 -8.94
C SER A 512 -12.86 0.89 -9.54
N ILE A 513 -12.81 2.15 -9.07
CA ILE A 513 -11.84 3.14 -9.54
C ILE A 513 -10.51 3.02 -8.77
N ASN A 514 -10.57 2.67 -7.49
CA ASN A 514 -9.42 2.62 -6.60
C ASN A 514 -9.41 1.33 -5.77
N PRO A 515 -8.89 0.22 -6.28
CA PRO A 515 -8.75 -1.02 -5.53
C PRO A 515 -7.90 -0.88 -4.26
N HIS A 516 -6.98 0.10 -4.22
CA HIS A 516 -6.12 0.42 -3.09
C HIS A 516 -6.61 1.63 -2.28
N HIS A 517 -7.94 1.79 -2.19
CA HIS A 517 -8.59 2.85 -1.43
C HIS A 517 -8.22 2.86 0.07
N THR A 518 -8.52 3.96 0.75
CA THR A 518 -8.20 4.10 2.18
C THR A 518 -8.97 3.10 3.04
N ALA A 519 -8.36 2.67 4.15
CA ALA A 519 -8.98 1.75 5.11
C ALA A 519 -10.33 2.27 5.67
N ALA A 520 -10.52 3.59 5.72
CA ALA A 520 -11.77 4.21 6.18
C ALA A 520 -12.98 3.79 5.35
N PHE A 521 -12.86 3.75 4.02
CA PHE A 521 -13.98 3.35 3.16
C PHE A 521 -14.33 1.86 3.29
N ARG A 522 -13.35 1.03 3.68
CA ARG A 522 -13.53 -0.41 3.85
C ARG A 522 -14.51 -0.73 4.98
N TYR A 523 -14.27 -0.20 6.18
CA TYR A 523 -15.14 -0.48 7.30
C TYR A 523 -16.49 0.21 7.16
N MET A 524 -16.56 1.39 6.55
CA MET A 524 -17.83 2.09 6.31
C MET A 524 -18.72 1.32 5.32
N TYR A 525 -18.13 0.72 4.28
CA TYR A 525 -18.88 -0.15 3.37
C TYR A 525 -19.38 -1.40 4.07
N ALA A 526 -18.54 -2.07 4.89
CA ALA A 526 -18.97 -3.22 5.69
C ALA A 526 -20.11 -2.85 6.64
N HIS A 527 -20.06 -1.64 7.24
CA HIS A 527 -21.16 -1.10 8.05
C HIS A 527 -22.44 -0.93 7.23
N ALA A 528 -22.36 -0.30 6.07
CA ALA A 528 -23.52 -0.05 5.22
C ALA A 528 -24.20 -1.37 4.78
N LEU A 529 -23.42 -2.38 4.42
CA LEU A 529 -23.93 -3.71 4.09
C LEU A 529 -24.59 -4.39 5.30
N THR A 530 -23.95 -4.30 6.46
CA THR A 530 -24.48 -4.90 7.72
C THR A 530 -25.79 -4.24 8.14
N GLU A 531 -25.86 -2.92 8.05
CA GLU A 531 -27.05 -2.12 8.37
C GLU A 531 -28.20 -2.42 7.40
N LYS A 532 -27.89 -2.61 6.11
CA LYS A 532 -28.86 -3.02 5.09
C LYS A 532 -29.38 -4.45 5.32
N GLY A 533 -28.65 -5.27 6.09
CA GLY A 533 -28.95 -6.69 6.30
C GLY A 533 -28.37 -7.64 5.24
N ASP A 534 -27.50 -7.14 4.36
CA ASP A 534 -26.76 -7.95 3.38
C ASP A 534 -25.56 -8.65 4.07
N TYR A 535 -25.89 -9.58 4.96
CA TYR A 535 -24.92 -10.22 5.84
C TYR A 535 -23.91 -11.09 5.10
N GLU A 536 -24.33 -11.75 4.02
CA GLU A 536 -23.41 -12.61 3.24
C GLU A 536 -22.28 -11.78 2.63
N LYS A 537 -22.64 -10.70 1.95
CA LYS A 537 -21.68 -9.77 1.32
C LYS A 537 -20.83 -9.05 2.37
N ALA A 538 -21.43 -8.66 3.51
CA ALA A 538 -20.71 -8.05 4.61
C ALA A 538 -19.66 -8.99 5.22
N ILE A 539 -19.96 -10.28 5.40
CA ILE A 539 -19.03 -11.30 5.90
C ILE A 539 -17.89 -11.52 4.91
N GLU A 540 -18.21 -11.77 3.64
CA GLU A 540 -17.23 -12.00 2.59
C GLU A 540 -16.25 -10.83 2.51
N TYR A 541 -16.79 -9.62 2.42
CA TYR A 541 -15.97 -8.40 2.33
C TYR A 541 -15.11 -8.18 3.58
N SER A 542 -15.68 -8.29 4.78
CA SER A 542 -14.95 -8.11 6.04
C SER A 542 -13.79 -9.08 6.18
N LYS A 543 -14.00 -10.37 5.88
CA LYS A 543 -12.95 -11.38 5.89
C LYS A 543 -11.84 -11.08 4.90
N ALA A 544 -12.18 -10.69 3.66
CA ALA A 544 -11.20 -10.32 2.64
C ALA A 544 -10.37 -9.09 3.04
N GLN A 545 -10.93 -8.16 3.83
CA GLN A 545 -10.16 -7.01 4.32
C GLN A 545 -9.22 -7.39 5.48
N LEU A 546 -9.62 -8.26 6.38
CA LEU A 546 -8.82 -8.71 7.52
C LEU A 546 -7.55 -9.49 7.11
N THR A 547 -7.49 -10.02 5.89
CA THR A 547 -6.28 -10.67 5.35
C THR A 547 -5.24 -9.68 4.84
N LYS A 548 -5.60 -8.39 4.61
CA LYS A 548 -4.72 -7.36 4.06
C LYS A 548 -3.92 -6.70 5.18
N LYS A 549 -2.60 -6.62 5.03
CA LYS A 549 -1.76 -5.87 5.96
C LYS A 549 -2.05 -4.36 5.85
N HIS A 550 -2.41 -3.72 6.94
CA HIS A 550 -2.55 -2.27 7.06
C HIS A 550 -2.26 -1.81 8.50
N ASN A 551 -1.85 -0.56 8.65
CA ASN A 551 -1.42 -0.01 9.95
C ASN A 551 -2.58 0.55 10.81
N TRP A 552 -3.85 0.18 10.52
CA TRP A 552 -5.02 0.70 11.21
C TRP A 552 -5.75 -0.37 12.02
N THR A 553 -5.27 -0.63 13.22
CA THR A 553 -5.86 -1.58 14.17
C THR A 553 -7.34 -1.31 14.47
N GLY A 554 -7.77 -0.04 14.47
CA GLY A 554 -9.17 0.33 14.67
C GLY A 554 -10.13 -0.16 13.58
N VAL A 555 -9.65 -0.32 12.34
CA VAL A 555 -10.44 -0.89 11.23
C VAL A 555 -10.69 -2.36 11.49
N ASP A 556 -9.65 -3.12 11.84
CA ASP A 556 -9.77 -4.55 12.13
C ASP A 556 -10.68 -4.80 13.32
N GLN A 557 -10.58 -3.99 14.39
CA GLN A 557 -11.50 -4.08 15.52
C GLN A 557 -12.95 -3.89 15.10
N THR A 558 -13.22 -2.92 14.22
CA THR A 558 -14.57 -2.68 13.71
C THR A 558 -15.07 -3.83 12.86
N LEU A 559 -14.25 -4.36 11.95
CA LEU A 559 -14.63 -5.49 11.10
C LEU A 559 -14.92 -6.75 11.92
N TYR A 560 -14.09 -7.08 12.92
CA TYR A 560 -14.36 -8.20 13.84
C TYR A 560 -15.62 -7.98 14.67
N MET A 561 -15.88 -6.76 15.11
CA MET A 561 -17.12 -6.38 15.81
C MET A 561 -18.35 -6.60 14.94
N LEU A 562 -18.32 -6.18 13.68
CA LEU A 562 -19.40 -6.41 12.73
C LEU A 562 -19.63 -7.90 12.46
N LEU A 563 -18.55 -8.66 12.28
CA LEU A 563 -18.65 -10.12 12.11
C LEU A 563 -19.26 -10.79 13.34
N ALA A 564 -18.87 -10.37 14.56
CA ALA A 564 -19.47 -10.89 15.79
C ALA A 564 -20.98 -10.59 15.85
N TYR A 565 -21.38 -9.37 15.53
CA TYR A 565 -22.79 -8.98 15.46
C TYR A 565 -23.56 -9.80 14.42
N ILE A 566 -23.05 -9.92 13.20
CA ILE A 566 -23.72 -10.66 12.11
C ILE A 566 -23.88 -12.13 12.49
N TYR A 567 -22.83 -12.80 12.99
CA TYR A 567 -22.91 -14.20 13.39
C TYR A 567 -23.89 -14.41 14.54
N LYS A 568 -23.99 -13.47 15.48
CA LYS A 568 -25.00 -13.51 16.53
C LYS A 568 -26.41 -13.42 15.96
N LYS A 569 -26.67 -12.49 15.01
CA LYS A 569 -27.96 -12.36 14.32
C LYS A 569 -28.33 -13.61 13.51
N GLN A 570 -27.35 -14.34 13.00
CA GLN A 570 -27.54 -15.62 12.30
C GLN A 570 -27.65 -16.82 13.25
N GLY A 571 -27.60 -16.62 14.58
CA GLY A 571 -27.67 -17.70 15.57
C GLY A 571 -26.38 -18.51 15.74
N ASN A 572 -25.27 -18.08 15.14
CA ASN A 572 -23.99 -18.77 15.29
C ASN A 572 -23.18 -18.22 16.47
N GLU A 573 -23.58 -18.64 17.68
CA GLU A 573 -22.98 -18.20 18.96
C GLU A 573 -21.47 -18.43 19.05
N LYS A 574 -20.98 -19.56 18.49
CA LYS A 574 -19.56 -19.91 18.54
C LYS A 574 -18.72 -18.91 17.78
N LEU A 575 -19.05 -18.66 16.51
CA LEU A 575 -18.34 -17.71 15.68
C LEU A 575 -18.51 -16.25 16.18
N ALA A 576 -19.70 -15.91 16.68
CA ALA A 576 -19.92 -14.58 17.26
C ALA A 576 -18.95 -14.31 18.43
N LYS A 577 -18.81 -15.28 19.35
CA LYS A 577 -17.88 -15.16 20.48
C LYS A 577 -16.43 -15.12 20.02
N GLU A 578 -16.04 -15.95 19.07
CA GLU A 578 -14.68 -15.97 18.51
C GLU A 578 -14.31 -14.61 17.90
N MET A 579 -15.17 -14.05 17.04
CA MET A 579 -14.93 -12.73 16.43
C MET A 579 -14.91 -11.61 17.49
N PHE A 580 -15.74 -11.70 18.51
CA PHE A 580 -15.73 -10.72 19.60
C PHE A 580 -14.42 -10.76 20.41
N GLU A 581 -13.87 -11.94 20.68
CA GLU A 581 -12.57 -12.07 21.33
C GLU A 581 -11.42 -11.59 20.43
N MET A 582 -11.49 -11.83 19.13
CA MET A 582 -10.51 -11.34 18.18
C MET A 582 -10.42 -9.80 18.20
N GLN A 583 -11.54 -9.08 18.21
CA GLN A 583 -11.50 -7.61 18.28
C GLN A 583 -10.83 -7.08 19.58
N ARG A 584 -10.97 -7.81 20.70
CA ARG A 584 -10.34 -7.45 21.96
C ARG A 584 -8.84 -7.75 21.98
N SER A 585 -8.41 -8.76 21.27
CA SER A 585 -7.00 -9.19 21.22
C SER A 585 -6.08 -8.18 20.52
N ILE A 586 -6.63 -7.30 19.67
CA ILE A 586 -5.84 -6.37 18.85
C ILE A 586 -5.08 -5.33 19.71
N ASP A 587 -5.72 -4.76 20.74
CA ASP A 587 -5.13 -3.74 21.62
C ASP A 587 -5.28 -4.07 23.13
N GLY A 588 -5.80 -5.25 23.42
CA GLY A 588 -6.06 -5.71 24.80
C GLY A 588 -7.28 -5.05 25.46
N LYS A 589 -7.91 -4.05 24.84
CA LYS A 589 -9.05 -3.29 25.39
C LYS A 589 -10.35 -3.53 24.62
N GLY A 590 -10.25 -3.59 23.30
CA GLY A 590 -11.40 -3.72 22.42
C GLY A 590 -12.23 -2.44 22.28
N LYS A 591 -13.38 -2.56 21.63
CA LYS A 591 -14.37 -1.48 21.50
C LYS A 591 -15.24 -1.42 22.77
N THR A 592 -15.71 -0.22 23.09
CA THR A 592 -16.70 0.02 24.15
C THR A 592 -17.96 0.63 23.54
N ALA A 593 -19.09 0.55 24.21
CA ALA A 593 -20.33 1.18 23.76
C ALA A 593 -20.16 2.69 23.53
N GLU A 594 -19.52 3.39 24.46
CA GLU A 594 -19.20 4.82 24.33
C GLU A 594 -18.35 5.09 23.08
N ARG A 595 -17.33 4.27 22.80
CA ARG A 595 -16.46 4.43 21.64
C ARG A 595 -17.20 4.18 20.33
N ILE A 596 -18.11 3.19 20.28
CA ILE A 596 -18.96 2.95 19.11
C ILE A 596 -19.83 4.17 18.83
N HIS A 597 -20.53 4.70 19.82
CA HIS A 597 -21.35 5.91 19.64
C HIS A 597 -20.52 7.12 19.21
N LYS A 598 -19.30 7.28 19.76
CA LYS A 598 -18.42 8.39 19.43
C LYS A 598 -17.88 8.32 17.99
N GLU A 599 -17.53 7.12 17.53
CA GLU A 599 -17.02 6.90 16.16
C GLU A 599 -18.10 7.19 15.09
N PHE A 600 -19.37 6.98 15.43
CA PHE A 600 -20.50 7.19 14.53
C PHE A 600 -21.42 8.35 14.98
N ILE A 601 -20.84 9.36 15.66
CA ILE A 601 -21.59 10.51 16.19
C ILE A 601 -22.34 11.30 15.09
N SER A 602 -21.84 11.26 13.86
CA SER A 602 -22.42 11.92 12.69
C SER A 602 -23.71 11.28 12.17
N ARG A 603 -24.09 10.09 12.65
CA ARG A 603 -25.28 9.41 12.14
C ARG A 603 -26.57 10.06 12.61
N LYS A 604 -27.52 10.23 11.66
CA LYS A 604 -28.86 10.73 11.94
C LYS A 604 -29.65 9.73 12.78
N ASP A 605 -29.62 8.45 12.42
CA ASP A 605 -30.26 7.36 13.16
C ASP A 605 -29.20 6.51 13.86
N LYS A 606 -29.40 6.26 15.16
CA LYS A 606 -28.51 5.46 16.00
C LYS A 606 -29.11 4.09 16.37
N ALA A 607 -30.33 3.79 15.98
CA ALA A 607 -31.00 2.54 16.34
C ALA A 607 -30.19 1.30 15.94
N TYR A 608 -29.54 1.34 14.77
CA TYR A 608 -28.64 0.28 14.33
C TYR A 608 -27.41 0.11 15.23
N LEU A 609 -26.82 1.22 15.72
CA LEU A 609 -25.66 1.17 16.63
C LEU A 609 -26.06 0.64 18.00
N ASP A 610 -27.23 1.05 18.50
CA ASP A 610 -27.81 0.55 19.75
C ASP A 610 -28.08 -0.96 19.65
N ASP A 611 -28.58 -1.43 18.51
CA ASP A 611 -28.79 -2.87 18.28
C ASP A 611 -27.47 -3.65 18.25
N ILE A 612 -26.39 -3.12 17.66
CA ILE A 612 -25.05 -3.72 17.75
C ILE A 612 -24.61 -3.83 19.21
N ILE A 613 -24.74 -2.74 19.98
CA ILE A 613 -24.30 -2.67 21.37
C ILE A 613 -25.07 -3.69 22.20
N GLU A 614 -26.41 -3.68 22.16
CA GLU A 614 -27.25 -4.62 22.90
C GLU A 614 -26.99 -6.08 22.51
N THR A 615 -26.77 -6.35 21.21
CA THR A 615 -26.45 -7.69 20.69
C THR A 615 -25.12 -8.22 21.24
N LEU A 616 -24.12 -7.33 21.45
CA LEU A 616 -22.78 -7.73 21.88
C LEU A 616 -22.54 -7.62 23.40
N LYS A 617 -23.41 -6.96 24.15
CA LYS A 617 -23.33 -6.92 25.63
C LYS A 617 -23.19 -8.27 26.30
N PRO A 618 -23.92 -9.36 25.87
CA PRO A 618 -23.77 -10.68 26.48
C PRO A 618 -22.37 -11.28 26.36
N TYR A 619 -21.55 -10.81 25.39
CA TYR A 619 -20.15 -11.22 25.23
C TYR A 619 -19.18 -10.38 26.06
N GLY A 620 -19.66 -9.41 26.81
CA GLY A 620 -18.86 -8.55 27.68
C GLY A 620 -18.40 -7.27 27.01
N LEU A 621 -19.20 -6.67 26.09
CA LEU A 621 -18.95 -5.34 25.56
C LEU A 621 -19.05 -4.31 26.70
N PRO A 622 -17.94 -3.58 27.05
CA PRO A 622 -17.97 -2.60 28.12
C PRO A 622 -18.77 -1.36 27.73
N ASP A 623 -19.38 -0.68 28.72
CA ASP A 623 -20.06 0.60 28.49
C ASP A 623 -19.05 1.72 28.22
N LYS A 624 -17.91 1.73 28.96
CA LYS A 624 -16.84 2.75 28.88
C LYS A 624 -15.48 2.15 28.60
#